data_8da585906838136408b9c9ef7fe98cd8
#
_entry.id   8da585906838136408b9c9ef7fe98cd8
#
_cell.length_a   1.000
_cell.length_b   1.000
_cell.length_c   1.000
_cell.angle_alpha   90.00
_cell.angle_beta   90.00
_cell.angle_gamma   90.00
#
_symmetry.space_group_name_H-M   'P 1'
#
loop_
_entity.id
_entity.type
_entity.pdbx_description
1 polymer ?
#
loop_
_entity_poly.entity_id
_entity_poly.type
_entity_poly.pdbx_seq_one_letter_code
_entity_poly.pdbx_strand_id
1 'polypeptide(L)'
;EFEFCFDPERKVAPKEGSDGRIDYRDMDFLQNAEPGQVLIKKIPPVDGTPGKSVKNEEIPAKPGKDKKLPKGANTDISPDGLTLSAEKAGTIVYAGGIVRIQPVTAISGSVDLSTGNITCKGSLKVGKDIKSDFKVVVNGNLEVNGNVEDAEIDCKGNVIVKGGFIGRGDGCINAEGD
;
A
#
# COMPACT_ATOMS: atom_id res chain seq x y z
N GLU A 1 -15.99 -12.61 -10.01
CA GLU A 1 -15.16 -11.46 -10.36
C GLU A 1 -14.65 -10.78 -9.09
N PHE A 2 -13.52 -10.04 -9.17
CA PHE A 2 -12.98 -9.28 -8.03
C PHE A 2 -13.01 -7.80 -8.34
N GLU A 3 -13.48 -7.01 -7.40
CA GLU A 3 -13.38 -5.57 -7.37
C GLU A 3 -12.30 -5.19 -6.36
N PHE A 4 -11.20 -4.61 -6.85
CA PHE A 4 -10.10 -4.16 -6.01
C PHE A 4 -10.40 -2.75 -5.48
N CYS A 5 -10.28 -2.55 -4.17
CA CYS A 5 -10.38 -1.23 -3.53
C CYS A 5 -9.02 -0.52 -3.43
N PHE A 6 -8.01 -1.04 -4.11
CA PHE A 6 -6.68 -0.47 -4.28
C PHE A 6 -6.24 -0.71 -5.73
N ASP A 7 -5.17 -0.07 -6.17
CA ASP A 7 -4.65 -0.28 -7.52
C ASP A 7 -3.66 -1.46 -7.55
N PRO A 8 -4.05 -2.63 -8.14
CA PRO A 8 -3.20 -3.81 -8.19
C PRO A 8 -2.04 -3.69 -9.20
N GLU A 9 -2.12 -2.78 -10.17
CA GLU A 9 -1.13 -2.57 -11.23
C GLU A 9 -0.38 -1.24 -11.08
N ARG A 10 -0.44 -0.66 -9.88
CA ARG A 10 0.10 0.65 -9.61
C ARG A 10 1.54 0.82 -10.07
N LYS A 11 1.74 1.88 -10.83
CA LYS A 11 3.07 2.39 -11.15
C LYS A 11 3.34 3.62 -10.29
N VAL A 12 4.51 3.64 -9.66
CA VAL A 12 4.97 4.83 -8.95
C VAL A 12 5.24 5.91 -9.99
N ALA A 13 4.50 7.00 -9.90
CA ALA A 13 4.61 8.14 -10.78
C ALA A 13 4.31 9.42 -9.99
N PRO A 14 4.97 10.54 -10.30
CA PRO A 14 4.70 11.80 -9.66
C PRO A 14 3.27 12.28 -9.99
N LYS A 15 2.63 12.92 -9.02
CA LYS A 15 1.28 13.46 -9.20
C LYS A 15 1.33 14.80 -9.91
N GLU A 16 0.40 15.00 -10.83
CA GLU A 16 0.13 16.30 -11.42
C GLU A 16 -0.80 17.08 -10.46
N GLY A 17 -0.34 18.25 -10.01
CA GLY A 17 -1.12 19.14 -9.18
C GLY A 17 -2.27 19.77 -9.96
N SER A 18 -3.24 20.34 -9.24
CA SER A 18 -4.40 21.05 -9.83
C SER A 18 -4.01 22.28 -10.67
N ASP A 19 -2.76 22.75 -10.54
CA ASP A 19 -2.16 23.84 -11.28
C ASP A 19 -1.38 23.40 -12.53
N GLY A 20 -1.41 22.11 -12.87
CA GLY A 20 -0.69 21.52 -13.99
C GLY A 20 0.81 21.34 -13.75
N ARG A 21 1.29 21.58 -12.52
CA ARG A 21 2.69 21.31 -12.14
C ARG A 21 2.85 19.90 -11.64
N ILE A 22 3.96 19.29 -11.99
CA ILE A 22 4.33 17.95 -11.52
C ILE A 22 5.21 18.10 -10.29
N ASP A 23 4.73 17.59 -9.14
CA ASP A 23 5.57 17.51 -7.94
C ASP A 23 6.23 16.14 -7.87
N TYR A 24 7.52 16.10 -8.18
CA TYR A 24 8.33 14.88 -8.11
C TYR A 24 8.57 14.38 -6.68
N ARG A 25 8.18 15.13 -5.66
CA ARG A 25 8.24 14.70 -4.26
C ARG A 25 6.95 13.98 -3.82
N ASP A 26 5.80 14.25 -4.47
CA ASP A 26 4.54 13.55 -4.18
C ASP A 26 4.33 12.39 -5.16
N MET A 27 5.03 11.28 -4.90
CA MET A 27 4.96 10.07 -5.72
C MET A 27 3.97 9.04 -5.16
N ASP A 28 3.43 9.27 -3.97
CA ASP A 28 2.52 8.34 -3.27
C ASP A 28 3.08 6.89 -3.26
N PHE A 29 4.35 6.75 -2.92
CA PHE A 29 5.16 5.54 -3.10
C PHE A 29 4.55 4.27 -2.48
N LEU A 30 3.83 4.39 -1.37
CA LEU A 30 3.23 3.28 -0.65
C LEU A 30 1.70 3.31 -0.72
N GLN A 31 1.07 2.18 -0.99
CA GLN A 31 -0.37 2.00 -0.77
C GLN A 31 -0.58 1.47 0.65
N ASN A 32 -1.26 2.26 1.45
CA ASN A 32 -1.49 1.93 2.85
C ASN A 32 -2.89 1.37 3.08
N ALA A 33 -3.02 0.51 4.09
CA ALA A 33 -4.29 0.05 4.62
C ALA A 33 -4.38 0.26 6.12
N GLU A 34 -5.59 0.49 6.59
CA GLU A 34 -5.95 0.55 8.01
C GLU A 34 -6.64 -0.75 8.44
N PRO A 35 -6.60 -1.11 9.73
CA PRO A 35 -7.30 -2.29 10.23
C PRO A 35 -8.80 -2.22 9.90
N GLY A 36 -9.37 -3.30 9.38
CA GLY A 36 -10.77 -3.37 8.96
C GLY A 36 -11.06 -2.79 7.58
N GLN A 37 -10.10 -2.15 6.92
CA GLN A 37 -10.30 -1.62 5.57
C GLN A 37 -10.53 -2.76 4.56
N VAL A 38 -11.60 -2.64 3.76
CA VAL A 38 -11.88 -3.58 2.68
C VAL A 38 -10.88 -3.38 1.55
N LEU A 39 -10.24 -4.47 1.14
CA LEU A 39 -9.23 -4.51 0.08
C LEU A 39 -9.79 -5.05 -1.23
N ILE A 40 -10.62 -6.09 -1.14
CA ILE A 40 -11.25 -6.73 -2.30
C ILE A 40 -12.70 -7.08 -1.96
N LYS A 41 -13.59 -6.84 -2.93
CA LYS A 41 -14.95 -7.37 -2.93
C LYS A 41 -15.07 -8.44 -4.00
N LYS A 42 -15.63 -9.59 -3.63
CA LYS A 42 -15.91 -10.68 -4.54
C LYS A 42 -17.34 -10.55 -5.05
N ILE A 43 -17.48 -10.49 -6.35
CA ILE A 43 -18.78 -10.59 -7.02
C ILE A 43 -19.03 -12.07 -7.30
N PRO A 44 -20.06 -12.70 -6.70
CA PRO A 44 -20.36 -14.10 -6.92
C PRO A 44 -20.64 -14.37 -8.42
N PRO A 45 -20.40 -15.60 -8.89
CA PRO A 45 -20.75 -15.98 -10.23
C PRO A 45 -22.28 -15.98 -10.41
N VAL A 46 -22.71 -15.52 -11.58
CA VAL A 46 -24.12 -15.62 -12.00
C VAL A 46 -24.24 -16.80 -12.96
N ASP A 47 -25.29 -17.57 -12.83
CA ASP A 47 -25.58 -18.63 -13.79
C ASP A 47 -25.88 -18.02 -15.16
N GLY A 48 -25.32 -18.64 -16.18
CA GLY A 48 -25.57 -18.22 -17.56
C GLY A 48 -27.02 -18.52 -17.98
N THR A 49 -27.50 -17.84 -19.01
CA THR A 49 -28.78 -18.16 -19.63
C THR A 49 -28.62 -19.31 -20.63
N PRO A 50 -29.54 -20.31 -20.62
CA PRO A 50 -29.51 -21.36 -21.62
C PRO A 50 -29.64 -20.80 -23.05
N GLY A 51 -28.85 -21.34 -23.94
CA GLY A 51 -28.94 -21.04 -25.37
C GLY A 51 -29.89 -21.98 -26.10
N LYS A 52 -30.22 -21.66 -27.39
CA LYS A 52 -30.93 -22.57 -28.28
C LYS A 52 -30.06 -22.94 -29.48
N SER A 53 -30.09 -24.24 -29.83
CA SER A 53 -29.44 -24.70 -31.04
C SER A 53 -30.25 -24.31 -32.28
N VAL A 54 -29.66 -24.43 -33.49
CA VAL A 54 -30.37 -24.22 -34.75
C VAL A 54 -31.56 -25.18 -34.95
N LYS A 55 -31.60 -26.27 -34.21
CA LYS A 55 -32.70 -27.25 -34.18
C LYS A 55 -33.71 -26.95 -33.08
N ASN A 56 -33.64 -25.77 -32.44
CA ASN A 56 -34.49 -25.34 -31.32
C ASN A 56 -34.36 -26.17 -30.02
N GLU A 57 -33.28 -26.98 -29.91
CA GLU A 57 -32.95 -27.72 -28.71
C GLU A 57 -32.30 -26.77 -27.67
N GLU A 58 -32.63 -26.94 -26.40
CA GLU A 58 -32.07 -26.13 -25.31
C GLU A 58 -30.63 -26.56 -25.02
N ILE A 59 -29.69 -25.62 -25.07
CA ILE A 59 -28.29 -25.80 -24.70
C ILE A 59 -28.11 -25.28 -23.28
N PRO A 60 -27.84 -26.14 -22.28
CA PRO A 60 -27.68 -25.70 -20.90
C PRO A 60 -26.51 -24.74 -20.77
N ALA A 61 -26.69 -23.68 -19.99
CA ALA A 61 -25.63 -22.73 -19.67
C ALA A 61 -24.51 -23.41 -18.85
N LYS A 62 -23.27 -22.98 -19.10
CA LYS A 62 -22.16 -23.40 -18.22
C LYS A 62 -22.22 -22.58 -16.94
N PRO A 63 -22.22 -23.23 -15.75
CA PRO A 63 -22.20 -22.49 -14.49
C PRO A 63 -20.93 -21.62 -14.38
N GLY A 64 -21.06 -20.46 -13.81
CA GLY A 64 -19.94 -19.56 -13.55
C GLY A 64 -18.93 -20.20 -12.59
N LYS A 65 -17.64 -20.03 -12.85
CA LYS A 65 -16.58 -20.54 -11.97
C LYS A 65 -16.40 -19.61 -10.78
N ASP A 66 -16.57 -20.14 -9.58
CA ASP A 66 -16.27 -19.43 -8.35
C ASP A 66 -14.76 -19.34 -8.11
N LYS A 67 -14.25 -18.13 -7.82
CA LYS A 67 -12.84 -17.89 -7.48
C LYS A 67 -12.72 -17.62 -5.99
N LYS A 68 -11.72 -18.23 -5.34
CA LYS A 68 -11.40 -17.94 -3.94
C LYS A 68 -10.72 -16.59 -3.83
N LEU A 69 -11.03 -15.84 -2.75
CA LEU A 69 -10.35 -14.59 -2.44
C LEU A 69 -8.84 -14.81 -2.24
N PRO A 70 -8.00 -13.91 -2.75
CA PRO A 70 -6.54 -14.03 -2.68
C PRO A 70 -5.98 -13.63 -1.30
N LYS A 71 -6.35 -14.38 -0.26
CA LYS A 71 -5.94 -14.15 1.12
C LYS A 71 -4.45 -14.38 1.32
N GLY A 72 -3.76 -13.40 1.90
CA GLY A 72 -2.36 -13.47 2.33
C GLY A 72 -2.19 -13.17 3.81
N ALA A 73 -0.96 -12.83 4.20
CA ALA A 73 -0.65 -12.50 5.58
C ALA A 73 -1.30 -11.17 6.02
N ASN A 74 -1.79 -11.11 7.26
CA ASN A 74 -2.45 -9.96 7.87
C ASN A 74 -3.67 -9.45 7.09
N THR A 75 -4.37 -10.38 6.42
CA THR A 75 -5.68 -10.11 5.80
C THR A 75 -6.71 -11.10 6.30
N ASP A 76 -7.95 -10.70 6.40
CA ASP A 76 -9.04 -11.55 6.83
C ASP A 76 -10.20 -11.57 5.83
N ILE A 77 -10.89 -12.72 5.77
CA ILE A 77 -12.04 -12.92 4.91
C ILE A 77 -13.29 -12.79 5.78
N SER A 78 -14.24 -11.98 5.33
CA SER A 78 -15.53 -11.85 5.99
C SER A 78 -16.27 -13.21 6.12
N PRO A 79 -17.14 -13.39 7.11
CA PRO A 79 -17.89 -14.63 7.32
C PRO A 79 -18.74 -15.06 6.11
N ASP A 80 -19.17 -14.10 5.30
CA ASP A 80 -19.91 -14.34 4.05
C ASP A 80 -19.01 -14.78 2.88
N GLY A 81 -17.68 -14.72 3.03
CA GLY A 81 -16.72 -15.07 2.00
C GLY A 81 -16.67 -14.12 0.81
N LEU A 82 -17.27 -12.93 0.93
CA LEU A 82 -17.40 -11.96 -0.16
C LEU A 82 -16.43 -10.80 -0.08
N THR A 83 -15.83 -10.54 1.08
CA THR A 83 -14.87 -9.44 1.23
C THR A 83 -13.56 -9.90 1.84
N LEU A 84 -12.45 -9.29 1.39
CA LEU A 84 -11.13 -9.41 1.98
C LEU A 84 -10.77 -8.07 2.61
N SER A 85 -10.45 -8.06 3.91
CA SER A 85 -10.10 -6.86 4.66
C SER A 85 -8.69 -6.96 5.25
N ALA A 86 -8.12 -5.81 5.59
CA ALA A 86 -6.85 -5.73 6.30
C ALA A 86 -7.07 -6.04 7.79
N GLU A 87 -6.26 -6.94 8.36
CA GLU A 87 -6.27 -7.25 9.80
C GLU A 87 -5.44 -6.22 10.59
N LYS A 88 -4.38 -5.69 9.98
CA LYS A 88 -3.43 -4.75 10.59
C LYS A 88 -3.19 -3.54 9.70
N ALA A 89 -2.77 -2.43 10.32
CA ALA A 89 -2.24 -1.30 9.58
C ALA A 89 -0.92 -1.65 8.90
N GLY A 90 -0.69 -1.12 7.71
CA GLY A 90 0.55 -1.34 6.97
C GLY A 90 0.41 -1.08 5.48
N THR A 91 1.41 -1.49 4.74
CA THR A 91 1.45 -1.34 3.27
C THR A 91 0.82 -2.53 2.59
N ILE A 92 -0.04 -2.24 1.60
CA ILE A 92 -0.67 -3.27 0.74
C ILE A 92 0.39 -3.78 -0.25
N VAL A 93 0.56 -5.10 -0.29
CA VAL A 93 1.41 -5.76 -1.28
C VAL A 93 0.59 -6.80 -2.02
N TYR A 94 0.45 -6.60 -3.33
CA TYR A 94 -0.18 -7.55 -4.24
C TYR A 94 0.89 -8.19 -5.12
N ALA A 95 1.16 -9.46 -4.91
CA ALA A 95 2.16 -10.19 -5.67
C ALA A 95 1.75 -11.66 -5.85
N GLY A 96 1.95 -12.20 -7.04
CA GLY A 96 1.61 -13.60 -7.35
C GLY A 96 0.13 -13.92 -7.17
N GLY A 97 -0.75 -12.95 -7.35
CA GLY A 97 -2.19 -13.13 -7.17
C GLY A 97 -2.64 -13.23 -5.70
N ILE A 98 -1.81 -12.81 -4.75
CA ILE A 98 -2.10 -12.82 -3.32
C ILE A 98 -1.96 -11.41 -2.75
N VAL A 99 -2.93 -10.99 -1.94
CA VAL A 99 -2.91 -9.71 -1.21
C VAL A 99 -2.44 -9.95 0.22
N ARG A 100 -1.46 -9.17 0.66
CA ARG A 100 -0.95 -9.20 2.03
C ARG A 100 -0.71 -7.80 2.54
N ILE A 101 -0.80 -7.61 3.84
CA ILE A 101 -0.43 -6.37 4.51
C ILE A 101 0.93 -6.56 5.18
N GLN A 102 1.83 -5.63 4.93
CA GLN A 102 3.14 -5.54 5.59
C GLN A 102 3.09 -4.47 6.68
N PRO A 103 3.07 -4.87 7.98
CA PRO A 103 3.11 -3.93 9.09
C PRO A 103 4.44 -3.18 9.20
N VAL A 104 5.51 -3.78 8.66
CA VAL A 104 6.85 -3.18 8.58
C VAL A 104 7.25 -3.13 7.11
N THR A 105 7.40 -1.93 6.59
CA THR A 105 7.86 -1.69 5.21
C THR A 105 9.34 -1.40 5.21
N ALA A 106 10.09 -2.02 4.31
CA ALA A 106 11.52 -1.80 4.16
C ALA A 106 11.82 -1.17 2.79
N ILE A 107 12.50 -0.03 2.81
CA ILE A 107 13.08 0.63 1.64
C ILE A 107 14.57 0.35 1.69
N SER A 108 15.12 -0.41 0.74
CA SER A 108 16.55 -0.77 0.72
C SER A 108 17.47 0.39 0.37
N GLY A 109 16.96 1.41 -0.30
CA GLY A 109 17.66 2.62 -0.70
C GLY A 109 17.53 3.77 0.29
N SER A 110 17.73 4.97 -0.23
CA SER A 110 17.46 6.24 0.44
C SER A 110 16.03 6.72 0.17
N VAL A 111 15.56 7.64 0.99
CA VAL A 111 14.40 8.47 0.65
C VAL A 111 14.93 9.67 -0.12
N ASP A 112 14.61 9.73 -1.39
CA ASP A 112 15.10 10.72 -2.36
C ASP A 112 14.06 10.94 -3.48
N LEU A 113 14.45 11.58 -4.57
CA LEU A 113 13.57 11.85 -5.73
C LEU A 113 13.01 10.57 -6.40
N SER A 114 13.59 9.39 -6.14
CA SER A 114 13.08 8.13 -6.69
C SER A 114 11.92 7.53 -5.87
N THR A 115 11.83 7.89 -4.60
CA THR A 115 10.79 7.44 -3.67
C THR A 115 9.78 8.54 -3.36
N GLY A 116 10.21 9.79 -3.44
CA GLY A 116 9.44 10.95 -3.01
C GLY A 116 9.20 10.98 -1.50
N ASN A 117 8.20 11.75 -1.09
CA ASN A 117 7.72 11.79 0.28
C ASN A 117 7.07 10.46 0.65
N ILE A 118 7.30 9.99 1.87
CA ILE A 118 6.82 8.70 2.34
C ILE A 118 5.74 8.90 3.40
N THR A 119 4.59 8.29 3.18
CA THR A 119 3.57 8.11 4.22
C THR A 119 3.38 6.61 4.47
N CYS A 120 3.66 6.13 5.68
CA CYS A 120 3.53 4.73 6.08
C CYS A 120 2.60 4.60 7.28
N LYS A 121 1.53 3.80 7.16
CA LYS A 121 0.58 3.52 8.26
C LYS A 121 1.11 2.46 9.24
N GLY A 122 2.13 1.69 8.86
CA GLY A 122 2.86 0.77 9.72
C GLY A 122 4.20 1.36 10.18
N SER A 123 5.17 0.49 10.44
CA SER A 123 6.56 0.86 10.71
C SER A 123 7.38 0.92 9.43
N LEU A 124 8.41 1.75 9.41
CA LEU A 124 9.26 1.97 8.26
C LEU A 124 10.73 1.70 8.60
N LYS A 125 11.41 0.96 7.71
CA LYS A 125 12.86 0.78 7.73
C LYS A 125 13.47 1.39 6.47
N VAL A 126 14.39 2.33 6.63
CA VAL A 126 15.15 2.94 5.54
C VAL A 126 16.57 2.38 5.57
N GLY A 127 17.00 1.76 4.46
CA GLY A 127 18.28 1.07 4.35
C GLY A 127 19.47 2.00 4.28
N LYS A 128 19.26 3.24 3.82
CA LYS A 128 20.29 4.27 3.70
C LYS A 128 19.80 5.59 4.33
N ASP A 129 19.98 6.70 3.63
CA ASP A 129 19.74 8.05 4.13
C ASP A 129 18.33 8.53 3.82
N ILE A 130 17.87 9.52 4.58
CA ILE A 130 16.76 10.39 4.21
C ILE A 130 17.36 11.71 3.77
N LYS A 131 17.14 12.08 2.53
CA LYS A 131 17.74 13.28 1.92
C LYS A 131 16.97 14.55 2.30
N SER A 132 17.64 15.70 2.10
CA SER A 132 17.08 17.03 2.39
C SER A 132 15.78 17.30 1.65
N ASP A 133 14.88 18.05 2.27
CA ASP A 133 13.59 18.49 1.71
C ASP A 133 12.56 17.38 1.49
N PHE A 134 12.77 16.18 2.01
CA PHE A 134 11.75 15.13 1.98
C PHE A 134 10.99 15.03 3.29
N LYS A 135 9.70 14.67 3.16
CA LYS A 135 8.80 14.44 4.28
C LYS A 135 8.54 12.95 4.48
N VAL A 136 8.70 12.47 5.71
CA VAL A 136 8.45 11.09 6.10
C VAL A 136 7.46 11.04 7.26
N VAL A 137 6.27 10.49 7.02
CA VAL A 137 5.22 10.33 8.01
C VAL A 137 5.02 8.85 8.32
N VAL A 138 5.20 8.45 9.58
CA VAL A 138 5.14 7.05 10.01
C VAL A 138 4.23 6.91 11.22
N ASN A 139 3.19 6.06 11.13
CA ASN A 139 2.31 5.80 12.27
C ASN A 139 2.86 4.74 13.24
N GLY A 140 3.87 3.97 12.84
CA GLY A 140 4.60 3.03 13.70
C GLY A 140 5.99 3.55 14.02
N ASN A 141 6.98 2.65 14.13
CA ASN A 141 8.37 3.00 14.39
C ASN A 141 9.12 3.29 13.09
N LEU A 142 10.09 4.19 13.17
CA LEU A 142 11.01 4.50 12.08
C LEU A 142 12.43 4.05 12.44
N GLU A 143 13.05 3.27 11.58
CA GLU A 143 14.47 2.91 11.68
C GLU A 143 15.19 3.38 10.41
N VAL A 144 16.21 4.23 10.55
CA VAL A 144 17.07 4.72 9.47
C VAL A 144 18.49 4.20 9.70
N ASN A 145 19.00 3.41 8.77
CA ASN A 145 20.36 2.86 8.90
C ASN A 145 21.46 3.87 8.56
N GLY A 146 21.15 4.90 7.77
CA GLY A 146 22.06 5.98 7.40
C GLY A 146 21.79 7.28 8.16
N ASN A 147 22.00 8.39 7.47
CA ASN A 147 21.80 9.74 8.01
C ASN A 147 20.43 10.29 7.64
N VAL A 148 19.97 11.24 8.44
CA VAL A 148 18.84 12.11 8.11
C VAL A 148 19.41 13.49 7.81
N GLU A 149 19.22 13.96 6.58
CA GLU A 149 19.72 15.25 6.10
C GLU A 149 18.54 16.20 5.99
N ASP A 150 18.49 17.23 6.81
CA ASP A 150 17.54 18.37 6.68
C ASP A 150 16.14 18.00 6.17
N ALA A 151 15.56 16.93 6.71
CA ALA A 151 14.28 16.35 6.32
C ALA A 151 13.23 16.56 7.44
N GLU A 152 11.95 16.53 7.07
CA GLU A 152 10.84 16.59 8.00
C GLU A 152 10.35 15.16 8.32
N ILE A 153 10.43 14.75 9.58
CA ILE A 153 10.01 13.43 10.04
C ILE A 153 8.94 13.57 11.11
N ASP A 154 7.75 13.00 10.83
CA ASP A 154 6.66 12.85 11.80
C ASP A 154 6.45 11.37 12.09
N CYS A 155 6.74 10.92 13.30
CA CYS A 155 6.64 9.52 13.73
C CYS A 155 5.79 9.39 15.00
N LYS A 156 4.78 8.53 14.98
CA LYS A 156 3.97 8.25 16.19
C LYS A 156 4.61 7.24 17.14
N GLY A 157 5.59 6.49 16.67
CA GLY A 157 6.35 5.56 17.50
C GLY A 157 7.77 6.07 17.75
N ASN A 158 8.68 5.13 17.95
CA ASN A 158 10.08 5.42 18.21
C ASN A 158 10.84 5.70 16.91
N VAL A 159 11.84 6.59 16.99
CA VAL A 159 12.74 6.90 15.86
C VAL A 159 14.16 6.47 16.20
N ILE A 160 14.73 5.59 15.38
CA ILE A 160 16.11 5.13 15.52
C ILE A 160 16.88 5.56 14.28
N VAL A 161 17.84 6.46 14.44
CA VAL A 161 18.77 6.87 13.38
C VAL A 161 20.16 6.35 13.75
N LYS A 162 20.70 5.40 12.96
CA LYS A 162 22.01 4.78 13.24
C LYS A 162 23.17 5.64 12.80
N GLY A 163 22.97 6.48 11.80
CA GLY A 163 23.94 7.51 11.39
C GLY A 163 23.82 8.75 12.26
N GLY A 164 23.63 9.89 11.64
CA GLY A 164 23.47 11.17 12.32
C GLY A 164 22.30 11.98 11.74
N PHE A 165 21.91 13.02 12.46
CA PHE A 165 21.02 14.05 11.95
C PHE A 165 21.87 15.26 11.52
N ILE A 166 21.73 15.67 10.27
CA ILE A 166 22.47 16.78 9.67
C ILE A 166 21.46 17.87 9.32
N GLY A 167 21.13 18.71 10.28
CA GLY A 167 20.24 19.86 10.07
C GLY A 167 21.02 21.05 9.49
N ARG A 168 20.42 21.72 8.50
CA ARG A 168 20.91 22.99 7.93
C ARG A 168 19.98 24.16 8.22
N GLY A 169 18.88 23.89 8.92
CA GLY A 169 17.95 24.91 9.42
C GLY A 169 16.46 24.52 9.36
N ASP A 170 16.06 23.75 8.36
CA ASP A 170 14.64 23.43 8.13
C ASP A 170 14.24 22.00 8.53
N GLY A 171 15.23 21.12 8.77
CA GLY A 171 14.99 19.73 9.16
C GLY A 171 14.46 19.60 10.59
N CYS A 172 13.44 18.78 10.77
CA CYS A 172 12.88 18.49 12.08
C CYS A 172 12.48 17.02 12.24
N ILE A 173 12.64 16.48 13.43
CA ILE A 173 12.18 15.14 13.79
C ILE A 173 11.20 15.29 14.95
N ASN A 174 9.94 14.94 14.71
CA ASN A 174 8.89 14.85 15.71
C ASN A 174 8.62 13.36 15.97
N ALA A 175 8.87 12.89 17.18
CA ALA A 175 8.52 11.54 17.62
C ALA A 175 7.58 11.62 18.81
N GLU A 176 6.50 10.81 18.82
CA GLU A 176 5.63 10.67 20.00
C GLU A 176 6.20 9.63 21.00
N GLY A 177 7.11 8.75 20.51
CA GLY A 177 7.90 7.81 21.31
C GLY A 177 9.31 8.34 21.61
N ASP A 178 10.26 7.41 21.83
CA ASP A 178 11.68 7.70 22.08
C ASP A 178 12.50 7.72 20.76
#